data_c072fb8e21a13c81eb8b4f399e408753
#
_entry.id   c072fb8e21a13c81eb8b4f399e408753
#
_cell.length_a   1.000
_cell.length_b   1.000
_cell.length_c   1.000
_cell.angle_alpha   90.00
_cell.angle_beta   90.00
_cell.angle_gamma   90.00
#
_symmetry.space_group_name_H-M   'P 1'
#
loop_
_entity.id
_entity.type
_entity.pdbx_description
1 polymer ?
#
loop_
_entity_poly.entity_id
_entity_poly.type
_entity_poly.pdbx_seq_one_letter_code
_entity_poly.pdbx_strand_id
1 'polypeptide(L)'
;GRWFASNTPMEGLKLSSCQSLVFQSRPGSPELNSSSSIAPQGIGLLSEWMVMKEEDTLYLNYYGGFEGTLEDGTHIKIDGDYESEGNVSAYVSSESIKKVALRIPAWASAAEVMFEGRHYAADAGKYLILEASFNGQRIQINFHTKVRLLKGELECSGKYSVYFGPILYGADVTNNPAIDLNKMPPINMAEMMACRPGRSENGGLFIKLNSGFKLCDFAHLGITGSLYKTWFKIKSKI
;
A
#
# COMPACT_ATOMS: atom_id res chain seq x y z
N GLY A 1 -16.76 -14.39 10.71
CA GLY A 1 -16.07 -13.41 11.50
C GLY A 1 -16.92 -12.18 11.75
N ARG A 2 -16.64 -11.48 12.82
CA ARG A 2 -17.27 -10.21 13.11
C ARG A 2 -16.35 -9.10 12.65
N TRP A 3 -16.91 -8.09 12.03
CA TRP A 3 -16.23 -6.90 11.62
C TRP A 3 -16.52 -5.76 12.60
N PHE A 4 -15.52 -5.02 13.00
CA PHE A 4 -15.68 -3.75 13.70
C PHE A 4 -14.65 -2.74 13.25
N ALA A 5 -15.03 -1.48 13.25
CA ALA A 5 -14.15 -0.40 12.85
C ALA A 5 -13.12 -0.11 13.94
N SER A 6 -11.87 0.01 13.54
CA SER A 6 -10.76 0.45 14.36
C SER A 6 -9.87 1.36 13.54
N ASN A 7 -9.33 2.42 14.15
CA ASN A 7 -8.33 3.26 13.52
C ASN A 7 -6.90 2.75 13.73
N THR A 8 -6.77 1.53 14.23
CA THR A 8 -5.52 0.82 14.46
C THR A 8 -5.67 -0.61 13.97
N PRO A 9 -4.70 -1.20 13.26
CA PRO A 9 -4.65 -2.65 13.03
C PRO A 9 -4.57 -3.37 14.39
N MET A 10 -5.34 -4.42 14.54
CA MET A 10 -5.41 -5.15 15.80
C MET A 10 -5.62 -6.64 15.58
N GLU A 11 -4.96 -7.43 16.40
CA GLU A 11 -5.21 -8.86 16.52
C GLU A 11 -6.30 -9.15 17.56
N GLY A 12 -7.27 -9.98 17.19
CA GLY A 12 -8.34 -10.41 18.11
C GLY A 12 -9.27 -9.29 18.50
N LEU A 13 -9.67 -9.29 19.77
CA LEU A 13 -10.67 -8.38 20.34
C LEU A 13 -10.07 -7.24 21.17
N LYS A 14 -8.79 -6.96 21.02
CA LYS A 14 -8.14 -5.88 21.74
C LYS A 14 -8.54 -4.53 21.15
N LEU A 15 -8.85 -3.58 22.01
CA LEU A 15 -9.16 -2.22 21.63
C LEU A 15 -7.88 -1.40 21.60
N SER A 16 -7.75 -0.50 20.62
CA SER A 16 -6.68 0.48 20.60
C SER A 16 -6.82 1.40 21.82
N SER A 17 -5.69 1.69 22.45
CA SER A 17 -5.63 2.66 23.56
C SER A 17 -6.04 4.09 23.16
N CYS A 18 -6.08 4.38 21.87
CA CYS A 18 -6.41 5.69 21.33
C CYS A 18 -7.87 5.86 20.93
N GLN A 19 -8.72 4.83 21.14
CA GLN A 19 -10.10 4.86 20.68
C GLN A 19 -11.12 5.10 21.77
N SER A 20 -12.13 5.90 21.44
CA SER A 20 -13.37 5.96 22.21
C SER A 20 -14.19 4.69 21.97
N LEU A 21 -14.65 4.05 23.05
CA LEU A 21 -15.53 2.87 23.00
C LEU A 21 -16.91 3.17 22.36
N VAL A 22 -17.25 4.44 22.19
CA VAL A 22 -18.58 4.90 21.75
C VAL A 22 -18.88 4.50 20.30
N PHE A 23 -17.84 4.33 19.48
CA PHE A 23 -17.98 4.08 18.03
C PHE A 23 -17.64 2.64 17.61
N GLN A 24 -17.52 1.71 18.56
CA GLN A 24 -17.13 0.33 18.25
C GLN A 24 -18.28 -0.61 18.45
N SER A 25 -18.49 -1.51 17.47
CA SER A 25 -19.36 -2.67 17.68
C SER A 25 -18.77 -3.55 18.76
N ARG A 26 -19.52 -3.81 19.81
CA ARG A 26 -19.09 -4.71 20.89
C ARG A 26 -19.21 -6.16 20.43
N PRO A 27 -18.28 -7.05 20.83
CA PRO A 27 -18.46 -8.48 20.65
C PRO A 27 -19.81 -8.92 21.29
N GLY A 28 -20.62 -9.62 20.51
CA GLY A 28 -21.95 -10.04 20.98
C GLY A 28 -23.07 -9.01 20.75
N SER A 29 -22.76 -7.76 20.40
CA SER A 29 -23.74 -6.76 20.04
C SER A 29 -24.28 -7.02 18.62
N PRO A 30 -25.60 -6.96 18.40
CA PRO A 30 -26.18 -6.93 17.06
C PRO A 30 -26.04 -5.56 16.38
N GLU A 31 -25.48 -4.57 17.05
CA GLU A 31 -25.36 -3.23 16.52
C GLU A 31 -24.40 -3.20 15.32
N LEU A 32 -24.95 -2.87 14.18
CA LEU A 32 -24.21 -2.55 12.96
C LEU A 32 -23.99 -1.04 12.93
N ASN A 33 -22.75 -0.62 13.07
CA ASN A 33 -22.43 0.78 12.75
C ASN A 33 -22.19 0.94 11.26
N SER A 34 -22.27 2.17 10.76
CA SER A 34 -22.07 2.50 9.34
C SER A 34 -20.72 2.00 8.81
N SER A 35 -19.65 2.13 9.59
CA SER A 35 -18.29 1.68 9.20
C SER A 35 -18.22 0.17 9.02
N SER A 36 -18.90 -0.61 9.88
CA SER A 36 -18.97 -2.07 9.77
C SER A 36 -19.73 -2.55 8.54
N SER A 37 -20.66 -1.73 8.02
CA SER A 37 -21.42 -2.04 6.82
C SER A 37 -20.73 -1.59 5.54
N ILE A 38 -20.14 -0.39 5.54
CA ILE A 38 -19.57 0.26 4.34
C ILE A 38 -18.18 -0.25 4.01
N ALA A 39 -17.32 -0.48 5.01
CA ALA A 39 -15.95 -0.89 4.75
C ALA A 39 -15.84 -2.26 4.01
N PRO A 40 -16.62 -3.30 4.36
CA PRO A 40 -16.67 -4.55 3.58
C PRO A 40 -17.14 -4.35 2.14
N GLN A 41 -18.05 -3.40 1.89
CA GLN A 41 -18.46 -3.07 0.51
C GLN A 41 -17.31 -2.51 -0.31
N GLY A 42 -16.53 -1.60 0.25
CA GLY A 42 -15.35 -1.05 -0.43
C GLY A 42 -14.32 -2.13 -0.77
N ILE A 43 -14.10 -3.09 0.13
CA ILE A 43 -13.21 -4.23 -0.11
C ILE A 43 -13.80 -5.15 -1.19
N GLY A 44 -15.11 -5.42 -1.15
CA GLY A 44 -15.79 -6.25 -2.15
C GLY A 44 -15.73 -5.66 -3.56
N LEU A 45 -15.84 -4.35 -3.69
CA LEU A 45 -15.72 -3.65 -4.97
C LEU A 45 -14.31 -3.66 -5.56
N LEU A 46 -13.29 -4.00 -4.78
CA LEU A 46 -11.91 -4.06 -5.30
C LEU A 46 -11.80 -5.06 -6.45
N SER A 47 -12.48 -6.21 -6.36
CA SER A 47 -12.49 -7.21 -7.43
C SER A 47 -13.07 -6.70 -8.75
N GLU A 48 -14.02 -5.76 -8.69
CA GLU A 48 -14.62 -5.15 -9.88
C GLU A 48 -13.71 -4.06 -10.49
N TRP A 49 -12.96 -3.35 -9.63
CA TRP A 49 -12.13 -2.22 -10.09
C TRP A 49 -10.69 -2.59 -10.43
N MET A 50 -10.20 -3.72 -9.92
CA MET A 50 -8.80 -4.12 -10.15
C MET A 50 -8.52 -4.41 -11.61
N VAL A 51 -9.52 -4.95 -12.32
CA VAL A 51 -9.49 -5.21 -13.76
C VAL A 51 -10.80 -4.71 -14.35
N MET A 52 -10.70 -3.87 -15.35
CA MET A 52 -11.86 -3.34 -16.09
C MET A 52 -11.66 -3.58 -17.57
N LYS A 53 -12.76 -3.71 -18.30
CA LYS A 53 -12.74 -3.92 -19.75
C LYS A 53 -13.65 -2.92 -20.45
N GLU A 54 -13.16 -2.35 -21.54
CA GLU A 54 -13.93 -1.53 -22.47
C GLU A 54 -13.57 -1.93 -23.90
N GLU A 55 -14.53 -2.46 -24.64
CA GLU A 55 -14.33 -3.00 -26.00
C GLU A 55 -13.19 -4.03 -26.03
N ASP A 56 -12.10 -3.73 -26.75
CA ASP A 56 -10.90 -4.56 -26.89
C ASP A 56 -9.75 -4.17 -25.94
N THR A 57 -10.02 -3.28 -24.99
CA THR A 57 -9.03 -2.75 -24.05
C THR A 57 -9.27 -3.30 -22.65
N LEU A 58 -8.22 -3.89 -22.07
CA LEU A 58 -8.18 -4.36 -20.68
C LEU A 58 -7.40 -3.37 -19.81
N TYR A 59 -8.02 -2.85 -18.77
CA TYR A 59 -7.40 -1.92 -17.81
C TYR A 59 -6.94 -2.68 -16.58
N LEU A 60 -5.63 -2.70 -16.30
CA LEU A 60 -5.06 -3.22 -15.07
C LEU A 60 -4.84 -2.07 -14.09
N ASN A 61 -5.72 -1.95 -13.09
CA ASN A 61 -5.78 -0.82 -12.16
C ASN A 61 -5.12 -1.08 -10.82
N TYR A 62 -4.94 -2.36 -10.45
CA TYR A 62 -4.39 -2.79 -9.18
C TYR A 62 -3.39 -3.92 -9.39
N TYR A 63 -2.32 -3.95 -8.58
CA TYR A 63 -1.18 -4.83 -8.77
C TYR A 63 -0.89 -5.75 -7.56
N GLY A 64 -1.82 -5.89 -6.63
CA GLY A 64 -1.78 -6.97 -5.65
C GLY A 64 -1.92 -8.32 -6.35
N GLY A 65 -1.24 -9.35 -5.86
CA GLY A 65 -1.25 -10.66 -6.49
C GLY A 65 -2.66 -11.23 -6.62
N PHE A 66 -3.05 -11.59 -7.83
CA PHE A 66 -4.31 -12.29 -8.11
C PHE A 66 -4.23 -13.09 -9.42
N GLU A 67 -5.15 -14.02 -9.57
CA GLU A 67 -5.35 -14.79 -10.78
C GLU A 67 -6.85 -14.98 -11.01
N GLY A 68 -7.33 -14.81 -12.24
CA GLY A 68 -8.74 -14.93 -12.54
C GLY A 68 -9.03 -14.96 -14.04
N THR A 69 -10.27 -15.31 -14.37
CA THR A 69 -10.77 -15.36 -15.75
C THR A 69 -12.06 -14.57 -15.85
N LEU A 70 -12.14 -13.67 -16.83
CA LEU A 70 -13.34 -12.91 -17.15
C LEU A 70 -14.36 -13.77 -17.90
N GLU A 71 -15.60 -13.28 -18.00
CA GLU A 71 -16.70 -14.00 -18.68
C GLU A 71 -16.41 -14.32 -20.15
N ASP A 72 -15.59 -13.50 -20.83
CA ASP A 72 -15.19 -13.70 -22.22
C ASP A 72 -14.01 -14.67 -22.41
N GLY A 73 -13.56 -15.33 -21.34
CA GLY A 73 -12.43 -16.24 -21.35
C GLY A 73 -11.07 -15.57 -21.21
N THR A 74 -11.01 -14.24 -21.09
CA THR A 74 -9.74 -13.54 -20.84
C THR A 74 -9.19 -13.94 -19.48
N HIS A 75 -7.99 -14.54 -19.47
CA HIS A 75 -7.29 -14.96 -18.26
C HIS A 75 -6.22 -13.95 -17.89
N ILE A 76 -6.18 -13.59 -16.61
CA ILE A 76 -5.24 -12.59 -16.06
C ILE A 76 -4.56 -13.18 -14.83
N LYS A 77 -3.24 -13.01 -14.74
CA LYS A 77 -2.47 -13.29 -13.54
C LYS A 77 -1.53 -12.13 -13.25
N ILE A 78 -1.49 -11.71 -12.00
CA ILE A 78 -0.55 -10.70 -11.50
C ILE A 78 0.21 -11.27 -10.33
N ASP A 79 1.54 -11.20 -10.39
CA ASP A 79 2.48 -11.62 -9.34
C ASP A 79 3.50 -10.51 -9.10
N GLY A 80 4.07 -10.45 -7.90
CA GLY A 80 5.20 -9.57 -7.60
C GLY A 80 5.11 -8.91 -6.24
N ASP A 81 6.13 -8.14 -5.93
CA ASP A 81 6.25 -7.35 -4.70
C ASP A 81 6.36 -5.85 -5.04
N TYR A 82 5.22 -5.23 -5.34
CA TYR A 82 5.19 -3.80 -5.62
C TYR A 82 5.34 -2.94 -4.34
N GLU A 83 5.12 -3.54 -3.17
CA GLU A 83 5.10 -2.85 -1.87
C GLU A 83 6.50 -2.52 -1.37
N SER A 84 7.46 -3.44 -1.53
CA SER A 84 8.84 -3.25 -1.07
C SER A 84 9.81 -3.03 -2.23
N GLU A 85 9.68 -3.78 -3.32
CA GLU A 85 10.62 -3.74 -4.44
C GLU A 85 10.11 -2.94 -5.65
N GLY A 86 8.80 -2.73 -5.75
CA GLY A 86 8.18 -2.07 -6.89
C GLY A 86 8.04 -2.97 -8.13
N ASN A 87 8.35 -4.28 -8.02
CA ASN A 87 8.37 -5.21 -9.14
C ASN A 87 7.05 -5.97 -9.27
N VAL A 88 6.48 -5.99 -10.47
CA VAL A 88 5.26 -6.72 -10.82
C VAL A 88 5.44 -7.44 -12.13
N SER A 89 4.85 -8.62 -12.23
CA SER A 89 4.67 -9.37 -13.47
C SER A 89 3.19 -9.55 -13.71
N ALA A 90 2.71 -9.12 -14.87
CA ALA A 90 1.36 -9.36 -15.32
C ALA A 90 1.36 -10.29 -16.55
N TYR A 91 0.39 -11.17 -16.62
CA TYR A 91 0.18 -12.10 -17.70
C TYR A 91 -1.27 -11.98 -18.15
N VAL A 92 -1.48 -11.78 -19.44
CA VAL A 92 -2.82 -11.68 -20.05
C VAL A 92 -2.89 -12.66 -21.20
N SER A 93 -3.91 -13.52 -21.20
CA SER A 93 -4.22 -14.43 -22.30
C SER A 93 -5.65 -14.18 -22.76
N SER A 94 -5.83 -13.77 -24.02
CA SER A 94 -7.13 -13.40 -24.56
C SER A 94 -7.15 -13.41 -26.09
N GLU A 95 -8.26 -13.84 -26.67
CA GLU A 95 -8.52 -13.71 -28.10
C GLU A 95 -9.17 -12.38 -28.47
N SER A 96 -9.90 -11.77 -27.51
CA SER A 96 -10.69 -10.55 -27.70
C SER A 96 -9.92 -9.27 -27.42
N ILE A 97 -8.95 -9.30 -26.48
CA ILE A 97 -8.19 -8.13 -26.06
C ILE A 97 -7.07 -7.82 -27.05
N LYS A 98 -7.01 -6.56 -27.49
CA LYS A 98 -5.94 -6.03 -28.37
C LYS A 98 -5.09 -4.97 -27.69
N LYS A 99 -5.58 -4.42 -26.57
CA LYS A 99 -4.90 -3.39 -25.79
C LYS A 99 -4.92 -3.73 -24.31
N VAL A 100 -3.78 -3.56 -23.66
CA VAL A 100 -3.68 -3.61 -22.19
C VAL A 100 -3.23 -2.25 -21.68
N ALA A 101 -4.08 -1.60 -20.91
CA ALA A 101 -3.83 -0.31 -20.29
C ALA A 101 -3.33 -0.54 -18.86
N LEU A 102 -2.06 -0.26 -18.62
CA LEU A 102 -1.39 -0.39 -17.34
C LEU A 102 -1.49 0.92 -16.56
N ARG A 103 -2.21 0.95 -15.45
CA ARG A 103 -2.28 2.13 -14.60
C ARG A 103 -0.95 2.35 -13.87
N ILE A 104 -0.31 3.50 -14.09
CA ILE A 104 0.88 3.88 -13.34
C ILE A 104 0.45 4.70 -12.13
N PRO A 105 0.60 4.18 -10.90
CA PRO A 105 0.11 4.87 -9.71
C PRO A 105 0.82 6.21 -9.48
N ALA A 106 0.08 7.21 -8.98
CA ALA A 106 0.63 8.54 -8.70
C ALA A 106 1.69 8.57 -7.58
N TRP A 107 1.78 7.50 -6.77
CA TRP A 107 2.82 7.37 -5.75
C TRP A 107 4.18 6.92 -6.32
N ALA A 108 4.21 6.28 -7.48
CA ALA A 108 5.46 5.98 -8.18
C ALA A 108 6.07 7.28 -8.73
N SER A 109 7.38 7.40 -8.76
CA SER A 109 8.02 8.56 -9.40
C SER A 109 8.07 8.40 -10.93
N ALA A 110 8.11 7.17 -11.41
CA ALA A 110 8.02 6.72 -12.79
C ALA A 110 7.79 5.21 -12.80
N ALA A 111 7.59 4.62 -13.96
CA ALA A 111 7.65 3.17 -14.15
C ALA A 111 8.40 2.82 -15.43
N GLU A 112 9.05 1.66 -15.41
CA GLU A 112 9.59 1.00 -16.59
C GLU A 112 8.80 -0.27 -16.84
N VAL A 113 8.38 -0.46 -18.07
CA VAL A 113 7.65 -1.65 -18.50
C VAL A 113 8.45 -2.36 -19.58
N MET A 114 8.64 -3.65 -19.41
CA MET A 114 9.26 -4.51 -20.43
C MET A 114 8.20 -5.50 -20.95
N PHE A 115 8.00 -5.49 -22.26
CA PHE A 115 7.07 -6.38 -22.93
C PHE A 115 7.59 -6.73 -24.33
N GLU A 116 7.64 -8.03 -24.65
CA GLU A 116 8.15 -8.57 -25.95
C GLU A 116 9.53 -8.01 -26.34
N GLY A 117 10.43 -7.89 -25.36
CA GLY A 117 11.78 -7.38 -25.58
C GLY A 117 11.88 -5.86 -25.79
N ARG A 118 10.79 -5.13 -25.69
CA ARG A 118 10.73 -3.67 -25.79
C ARG A 118 10.62 -3.06 -24.40
N HIS A 119 11.27 -1.91 -24.24
CA HIS A 119 11.23 -1.10 -23.02
C HIS A 119 10.38 0.15 -23.23
N TYR A 120 9.50 0.41 -22.28
CA TYR A 120 8.59 1.56 -22.26
C TYR A 120 8.81 2.32 -20.95
N ALA A 121 9.09 3.61 -21.06
CA ALA A 121 9.03 4.51 -19.91
C ALA A 121 7.59 5.00 -19.73
N ALA A 122 7.11 5.05 -18.51
CA ALA A 122 5.74 5.44 -18.22
C ALA A 122 5.66 6.45 -17.07
N ASP A 123 4.84 7.47 -17.28
CA ASP A 123 4.64 8.57 -16.33
C ASP A 123 3.69 8.18 -15.20
N ALA A 124 3.99 8.63 -13.99
CA ALA A 124 3.11 8.49 -12.84
C ALA A 124 1.74 9.16 -13.06
N GLY A 125 0.68 8.52 -12.57
CA GLY A 125 -0.70 9.02 -12.65
C GLY A 125 -1.36 8.85 -14.03
N LYS A 126 -0.72 8.15 -14.97
CA LYS A 126 -1.24 7.88 -16.32
C LYS A 126 -1.42 6.39 -16.57
N TYR A 127 -2.01 6.07 -17.70
CA TYR A 127 -2.00 4.72 -18.27
C TYR A 127 -0.92 4.62 -19.34
N LEU A 128 -0.18 3.51 -19.33
CA LEU A 128 0.62 3.04 -20.46
C LEU A 128 -0.21 2.00 -21.22
N ILE A 129 -0.39 2.21 -22.52
CA ILE A 129 -1.15 1.29 -23.38
C ILE A 129 -0.18 0.44 -24.17
N LEU A 130 -0.30 -0.88 -24.04
CA LEU A 130 0.38 -1.87 -24.86
C LEU A 130 -0.60 -2.41 -25.90
N GLU A 131 -0.20 -2.46 -27.16
CA GLU A 131 -1.00 -3.01 -28.26
C GLU A 131 -0.31 -4.26 -28.80
N ALA A 132 -0.98 -5.41 -28.71
CA ALA A 132 -0.45 -6.70 -29.12
C ALA A 132 -1.55 -7.78 -29.19
N SER A 133 -1.15 -8.99 -29.58
CA SER A 133 -1.90 -10.22 -29.30
C SER A 133 -1.43 -10.80 -27.97
N PHE A 134 -2.34 -10.91 -27.01
CA PHE A 134 -2.01 -11.33 -25.65
C PHE A 134 -2.24 -12.84 -25.46
N ASN A 135 -1.16 -13.62 -25.49
CA ASN A 135 -1.16 -15.08 -25.37
C ASN A 135 -0.42 -15.56 -24.11
N GLY A 136 -0.52 -14.80 -23.02
CA GLY A 136 0.13 -15.14 -21.76
C GLY A 136 1.60 -14.69 -21.65
N GLN A 137 2.09 -13.83 -22.55
CA GLN A 137 3.43 -13.27 -22.41
C GLN A 137 3.54 -12.42 -21.15
N ARG A 138 4.72 -12.44 -20.57
CA ARG A 138 5.02 -11.64 -19.37
C ARG A 138 5.12 -10.16 -19.69
N ILE A 139 4.34 -9.36 -19.02
CA ILE A 139 4.50 -7.90 -18.92
C ILE A 139 5.21 -7.64 -17.60
N GLN A 140 6.45 -7.20 -17.65
CA GLN A 140 7.22 -6.86 -16.47
C GLN A 140 7.13 -5.36 -16.21
N ILE A 141 6.72 -4.98 -14.99
CA ILE A 141 6.54 -3.60 -14.56
C ILE A 141 7.46 -3.35 -13.38
N ASN A 142 8.25 -2.29 -13.44
CA ASN A 142 9.06 -1.81 -12.33
C ASN A 142 8.61 -0.40 -11.97
N PHE A 143 7.98 -0.25 -10.80
CA PHE A 143 7.62 1.06 -10.25
C PHE A 143 8.80 1.65 -9.48
N HIS A 144 9.26 2.81 -9.91
CA HIS A 144 10.33 3.53 -9.21
C HIS A 144 9.77 4.11 -7.92
N THR A 145 9.95 3.37 -6.83
CA THR A 145 9.41 3.68 -5.51
C THR A 145 10.48 4.33 -4.63
N LYS A 146 10.08 5.35 -3.89
CA LYS A 146 10.93 6.04 -2.91
C LYS A 146 10.13 6.48 -1.70
N VAL A 147 10.82 6.83 -0.63
CA VAL A 147 10.20 7.48 0.53
C VAL A 147 9.57 8.80 0.10
N ARG A 148 8.35 9.04 0.51
CA ARG A 148 7.61 10.30 0.34
C ARG A 148 7.21 10.82 1.71
N LEU A 149 7.37 12.11 1.90
CA LEU A 149 6.97 12.80 3.12
C LEU A 149 5.72 13.65 2.82
N LEU A 150 4.61 13.31 3.44
CA LEU A 150 3.38 14.09 3.37
C LEU A 150 3.37 15.11 4.52
N LYS A 151 3.35 16.40 4.19
CA LYS A 151 3.30 17.48 5.18
C LYS A 151 1.93 17.51 5.86
N GLY A 152 1.95 17.60 7.17
CA GLY A 152 0.75 17.72 7.98
C GLY A 152 0.19 19.13 8.00
N GLU A 153 -1.12 19.22 8.17
CA GLU A 153 -1.90 20.44 8.33
C GLU A 153 -2.61 20.42 9.68
N LEU A 154 -3.24 21.51 10.05
CA LEU A 154 -4.00 21.66 11.31
C LEU A 154 -3.19 21.16 12.53
N GLU A 155 -3.68 20.16 13.25
CA GLU A 155 -3.05 19.58 14.45
C GLU A 155 -1.75 18.85 14.12
N CYS A 156 -1.54 18.51 12.87
CA CYS A 156 -0.31 17.89 12.37
C CYS A 156 0.66 18.90 11.75
N SER A 157 0.38 20.19 11.83
CA SER A 157 1.26 21.24 11.29
C SER A 157 2.68 21.12 11.86
N GLY A 158 3.68 21.26 10.97
CA GLY A 158 5.11 21.09 11.32
C GLY A 158 5.58 19.65 11.47
N LYS A 159 4.70 18.67 11.15
CA LYS A 159 5.02 17.24 11.13
C LYS A 159 4.84 16.68 9.74
N TYR A 160 5.36 15.48 9.53
CA TYR A 160 5.26 14.74 8.29
C TYR A 160 4.88 13.30 8.57
N SER A 161 4.03 12.71 7.75
CA SER A 161 3.87 11.27 7.68
C SER A 161 4.78 10.68 6.59
N VAL A 162 5.19 9.44 6.80
CA VAL A 162 6.19 8.75 5.98
C VAL A 162 5.50 7.68 5.16
N TYR A 163 5.68 7.72 3.86
CA TYR A 163 5.21 6.71 2.93
C TYR A 163 6.36 6.12 2.14
N PHE A 164 6.26 4.84 1.82
CA PHE A 164 7.04 4.22 0.76
C PHE A 164 6.06 3.57 -0.22
N GLY A 165 6.05 4.02 -1.46
CA GLY A 165 4.99 3.66 -2.39
C GLY A 165 3.59 4.00 -1.84
N PRO A 166 2.65 3.04 -1.84
CA PRO A 166 1.31 3.22 -1.28
C PRO A 166 1.27 3.09 0.26
N ILE A 167 2.30 2.54 0.88
CA ILE A 167 2.27 2.12 2.28
C ILE A 167 2.64 3.27 3.22
N LEU A 168 1.79 3.54 4.21
CA LEU A 168 2.07 4.42 5.34
C LEU A 168 2.94 3.69 6.37
N TYR A 169 3.95 4.37 6.90
CA TYR A 169 4.83 3.88 7.95
C TYR A 169 4.66 4.67 9.24
N GLY A 170 4.76 3.98 10.34
CA GLY A 170 4.72 4.57 11.67
C GLY A 170 5.70 3.89 12.64
N ALA A 171 5.81 4.43 13.83
CA ALA A 171 6.60 3.87 14.91
C ALA A 171 5.71 3.49 16.08
N ASP A 172 5.96 2.37 16.69
CA ASP A 172 5.33 1.94 17.93
C ASP A 172 6.37 1.62 19.02
N VAL A 173 5.90 1.51 20.27
CA VAL A 173 6.74 1.16 21.40
C VAL A 173 7.23 -0.28 21.37
N THR A 174 6.50 -1.18 20.70
CA THR A 174 6.89 -2.59 20.59
C THR A 174 8.19 -2.74 19.78
N ASN A 175 8.29 -2.01 18.68
CA ASN A 175 9.48 -2.02 17.82
C ASN A 175 10.59 -1.05 18.29
N ASN A 176 10.26 -0.14 19.22
CA ASN A 176 11.17 0.88 19.76
C ASN A 176 11.09 0.98 21.30
N PRO A 177 11.33 -0.10 22.05
CA PRO A 177 11.06 -0.14 23.49
C PRO A 177 11.92 0.82 24.33
N ALA A 178 13.07 1.24 23.82
CA ALA A 178 13.98 2.17 24.49
C ALA A 178 13.67 3.65 24.18
N ILE A 179 12.67 3.94 23.33
CA ILE A 179 12.39 5.29 22.83
C ILE A 179 11.03 5.79 23.34
N ASP A 180 11.02 6.91 24.04
CA ASP A 180 9.78 7.64 24.32
C ASP A 180 9.32 8.36 23.03
N LEU A 181 8.30 7.81 22.39
CA LEU A 181 7.76 8.36 21.14
C LEU A 181 7.28 9.82 21.28
N ASN A 182 6.91 10.26 22.49
CA ASN A 182 6.45 11.64 22.73
C ASN A 182 7.61 12.63 22.78
N LYS A 183 8.80 12.17 23.19
CA LYS A 183 10.01 12.98 23.31
C LYS A 183 11.02 12.76 22.19
N MET A 184 10.61 12.09 21.16
CA MET A 184 11.45 11.73 20.02
C MET A 184 12.05 12.96 19.33
N PRO A 185 13.37 12.98 19.08
CA PRO A 185 14.00 14.06 18.33
C PRO A 185 13.53 14.06 16.88
N PRO A 186 13.64 15.20 16.16
CA PRO A 186 13.33 15.26 14.75
C PRO A 186 14.18 14.27 13.92
N ILE A 187 13.55 13.54 13.03
CA ILE A 187 14.23 12.60 12.13
C ILE A 187 14.99 13.41 11.05
N ASN A 188 16.17 12.92 10.67
CA ASN A 188 16.94 13.52 9.59
C ASN A 188 16.29 13.24 8.23
N MET A 189 15.97 14.27 7.47
CA MET A 189 15.31 14.14 6.15
C MET A 189 16.14 13.34 5.16
N ALA A 190 17.44 13.65 5.04
CA ALA A 190 18.31 12.99 4.08
C ALA A 190 18.45 11.50 4.37
N GLU A 191 18.58 11.13 5.65
CA GLU A 191 18.60 9.75 6.08
C GLU A 191 17.29 9.03 5.73
N MET A 192 16.14 9.63 6.08
CA MET A 192 14.83 9.05 5.80
C MET A 192 14.61 8.85 4.29
N MET A 193 14.95 9.84 3.46
CA MET A 193 14.78 9.76 2.01
C MET A 193 15.68 8.73 1.33
N ALA A 194 16.79 8.36 1.97
CA ALA A 194 17.71 7.33 1.48
C ALA A 194 17.29 5.89 1.87
N CYS A 195 16.33 5.75 2.79
CA CYS A 195 15.90 4.46 3.28
C CYS A 195 15.07 3.69 2.25
N ARG A 196 15.14 2.36 2.36
CA ARG A 196 14.23 1.43 1.72
C ARG A 196 13.69 0.46 2.76
N PRO A 197 12.44 -0.01 2.61
CA PRO A 197 11.91 -1.01 3.51
C PRO A 197 12.59 -2.35 3.32
N GLY A 198 12.77 -3.08 4.43
CA GLY A 198 13.07 -4.49 4.44
C GLY A 198 11.85 -5.28 4.92
N ARG A 199 11.79 -6.57 4.60
CA ARG A 199 10.73 -7.48 5.05
C ARG A 199 11.21 -8.29 6.24
N SER A 200 10.37 -8.42 7.26
CA SER A 200 10.60 -9.30 8.41
C SER A 200 10.12 -10.72 8.14
N GLU A 201 10.51 -11.66 8.99
CA GLU A 201 10.11 -13.07 8.89
C GLU A 201 8.58 -13.28 8.97
N ASN A 202 7.87 -12.41 9.69
CA ASN A 202 6.41 -12.43 9.79
C ASN A 202 5.70 -11.59 8.71
N GLY A 203 6.42 -11.18 7.65
CA GLY A 203 5.87 -10.50 6.49
C GLY A 203 5.75 -8.98 6.60
N GLY A 204 5.92 -8.38 7.79
CA GLY A 204 5.86 -6.94 7.98
C GLY A 204 7.00 -6.19 7.29
N LEU A 205 6.75 -4.99 6.84
CA LEU A 205 7.74 -4.11 6.21
C LEU A 205 8.31 -3.11 7.22
N PHE A 206 9.64 -2.94 7.24
CA PHE A 206 10.33 -2.04 8.14
C PHE A 206 11.29 -1.10 7.42
N ILE A 207 11.29 0.15 7.86
CA ILE A 207 12.35 1.14 7.58
C ILE A 207 13.18 1.29 8.86
N LYS A 208 14.48 1.02 8.78
CA LYS A 208 15.40 1.16 9.91
C LYS A 208 16.36 2.32 9.67
N LEU A 209 16.41 3.24 10.62
CA LEU A 209 17.37 4.35 10.62
C LEU A 209 18.70 3.95 11.25
N ASN A 210 19.77 4.69 10.96
CA ASN A 210 21.11 4.46 11.52
C ASN A 210 21.14 4.52 13.05
N SER A 211 20.25 5.31 13.64
CA SER A 211 20.04 5.38 15.09
C SER A 211 19.48 4.10 15.71
N GLY A 212 19.08 3.12 14.87
CA GLY A 212 18.35 1.93 15.29
C GLY A 212 16.83 2.13 15.40
N PHE A 213 16.32 3.35 15.22
CA PHE A 213 14.89 3.63 15.21
C PHE A 213 14.20 2.94 14.03
N LYS A 214 13.07 2.30 14.30
CA LYS A 214 12.32 1.52 13.33
C LYS A 214 10.95 2.12 13.06
N LEU A 215 10.60 2.23 11.79
CA LEU A 215 9.24 2.44 11.33
C LEU A 215 8.74 1.13 10.74
N CYS A 216 7.52 0.73 11.06
CA CYS A 216 6.85 -0.41 10.43
C CYS A 216 5.67 0.05 9.57
N ASP A 217 5.24 -0.80 8.65
CA ASP A 217 4.05 -0.53 7.86
C ASP A 217 2.80 -0.43 8.75
N PHE A 218 1.79 0.28 8.28
CA PHE A 218 0.59 0.55 9.06
C PHE A 218 -0.21 -0.73 9.39
N ALA A 219 -0.12 -1.77 8.59
CA ALA A 219 -0.82 -3.03 8.85
C ALA A 219 -0.29 -3.76 10.10
N HIS A 220 0.98 -3.54 10.43
CA HIS A 220 1.64 -4.13 11.60
C HIS A 220 1.82 -3.14 12.75
N LEU A 221 1.41 -1.88 12.57
CA LEU A 221 1.62 -0.81 13.54
C LEU A 221 0.62 -0.92 14.70
N GLY A 222 1.14 -1.04 15.92
CA GLY A 222 0.30 -1.10 17.14
C GLY A 222 -0.58 -2.34 17.24
N ILE A 223 -0.29 -3.40 16.50
CA ILE A 223 -1.10 -4.65 16.42
C ILE A 223 -1.31 -5.33 17.78
N THR A 224 -0.36 -5.13 18.72
CA THR A 224 -0.46 -5.64 20.10
C THR A 224 -1.23 -4.70 21.04
N GLY A 225 -1.84 -3.62 20.52
CA GLY A 225 -2.46 -2.56 21.32
C GLY A 225 -1.44 -1.57 21.89
N SER A 226 -0.20 -1.59 21.41
CA SER A 226 0.84 -0.66 21.85
C SER A 226 0.61 0.76 21.32
N LEU A 227 1.14 1.77 22.04
CA LEU A 227 1.15 3.15 21.57
C LEU A 227 1.97 3.27 20.30
N TYR A 228 1.47 4.07 19.36
CA TYR A 228 2.14 4.31 18.08
C TYR A 228 2.01 5.76 17.61
N LYS A 229 2.80 6.11 16.63
CA LYS A 229 2.85 7.43 16.00
C LYS A 229 3.08 7.31 14.51
N THR A 230 2.36 8.12 13.72
CA THR A 230 2.48 8.20 12.25
C THR A 230 2.92 9.58 11.76
N TRP A 231 2.99 10.57 12.68
CA TRP A 231 3.40 11.94 12.38
C TRP A 231 4.67 12.31 13.12
N PHE A 232 5.71 12.69 12.39
CA PHE A 232 7.06 12.93 12.89
C PHE A 232 7.53 14.34 12.60
N LYS A 233 8.31 14.92 13.52
CA LYS A 233 9.11 16.10 13.20
C LYS A 233 10.28 15.67 12.32
N ILE A 234 10.48 16.35 11.22
CA ILE A 234 11.59 16.09 10.29
C ILE A 234 12.48 17.34 10.27
N LYS A 235 13.80 17.14 10.36
CA LYS A 235 14.76 18.22 10.17
C LYS A 235 15.48 18.06 8.84
N SER A 236 15.51 19.14 8.07
CA SER A 236 16.45 19.28 6.95
C SER A 236 17.86 19.38 7.54
N LYS A 237 18.85 18.82 6.87
CA LYS A 237 20.24 19.17 7.18
C LYS A 237 20.41 20.67 6.90
N ILE A 238 20.84 21.41 7.90
CA ILE A 238 21.51 22.72 7.67
C ILE A 238 22.90 22.43 7.12
#